data_7b9ac83943941556dd5632d561c32f0c
#
_entry.id   7b9ac83943941556dd5632d561c32f0c
#
_cell.length_a   1.000
_cell.length_b   1.000
_cell.length_c   1.000
_cell.angle_alpha   90.00
_cell.angle_beta   90.00
_cell.angle_gamma   90.00
#
_symmetry.space_group_name_H-M   'P 1'
#
loop_
_entity.id
_entity.type
_entity.pdbx_description
1 polymer ?
#
loop_
_entity_poly.entity_id
_entity_poly.type
_entity_poly.pdbx_seq_one_letter_code
_entity_poly.pdbx_strand_id
1 'polypeptide(L)'
;FFDSGHEAGGNWRFLSSSNEVLWYSQRDDWGHLYLYDAETGVLKGRVTEGEWQVAEIIRIDEGERKLWFIGNGRESGDPYFRYLYRVGLDDGELELLTPDSANHTISFSPSRAYFLDSYSTPVDPPVTVLRDGDGAEIMTVQETDISALLASGWQLPIPFSVKARD
;
A
#
# COMPACT_ATOMS: atom_id res chain seq x y z
N PHE A 1 -3.91 -11.70 -15.16
CA PHE A 1 -4.90 -12.18 -14.18
C PHE A 1 -5.45 -10.95 -13.47
N PHE A 2 -6.71 -10.62 -13.73
CA PHE A 2 -7.43 -9.63 -12.93
C PHE A 2 -7.92 -10.35 -11.67
N ASP A 3 -7.42 -9.99 -10.52
CA ASP A 3 -8.09 -10.36 -9.28
C ASP A 3 -9.35 -9.49 -9.16
N SER A 4 -10.50 -10.08 -9.52
CA SER A 4 -11.80 -9.44 -9.41
C SER A 4 -12.40 -9.55 -8.01
N GLY A 5 -11.60 -9.94 -7.01
CA GLY A 5 -12.06 -10.23 -5.65
C GLY A 5 -12.27 -9.02 -4.75
N HIS A 6 -11.98 -7.80 -5.20
CA HIS A 6 -12.20 -6.59 -4.42
C HIS A 6 -13.24 -5.70 -5.10
N GLU A 7 -14.27 -5.33 -4.37
CA GLU A 7 -15.43 -4.53 -4.79
C GLU A 7 -15.10 -3.08 -5.25
N ALA A 8 -13.85 -2.68 -5.28
CA ALA A 8 -13.39 -1.43 -5.87
C ALA A 8 -12.76 -1.72 -7.23
N GLY A 9 -13.44 -1.41 -8.30
CA GLY A 9 -13.08 -1.59 -9.71
C GLY A 9 -11.60 -1.75 -10.03
N GLY A 10 -11.26 -2.41 -11.14
CA GLY A 10 -9.91 -2.86 -11.48
C GLY A 10 -8.82 -1.80 -11.23
N ASN A 11 -7.57 -2.23 -11.06
CA ASN A 11 -6.40 -1.36 -10.80
C ASN A 11 -6.09 -0.47 -12.02
N TRP A 12 -7.07 0.30 -12.47
CA TRP A 12 -6.91 1.33 -13.49
C TRP A 12 -7.73 2.56 -13.14
N ARG A 13 -7.31 3.73 -13.59
CA ARG A 13 -8.01 4.99 -13.38
C ARG A 13 -7.92 5.86 -14.64
N PHE A 14 -9.02 6.51 -14.99
CA PHE A 14 -9.03 7.57 -15.98
C PHE A 14 -8.78 8.90 -15.28
N LEU A 15 -7.76 9.62 -15.74
CA LEU A 15 -7.37 10.96 -15.24
C LEU A 15 -7.96 11.99 -16.19
N SER A 16 -9.10 12.56 -15.79
CA SER A 16 -9.88 13.42 -16.67
C SER A 16 -9.22 14.78 -16.94
N SER A 17 -8.45 15.30 -16.00
CA SER A 17 -7.77 16.60 -16.12
C SER A 17 -6.67 16.59 -17.17
N SER A 18 -6.03 15.45 -17.40
CA SER A 18 -4.89 15.30 -18.31
C SER A 18 -5.17 14.38 -19.50
N ASN A 19 -6.39 13.82 -19.57
CA ASN A 19 -6.79 12.83 -20.59
C ASN A 19 -5.84 11.62 -20.63
N GLU A 20 -5.57 11.04 -19.47
CA GLU A 20 -4.64 9.93 -19.30
C GLU A 20 -5.32 8.71 -18.68
N VAL A 21 -4.74 7.53 -18.89
CA VAL A 21 -5.13 6.31 -18.21
C VAL A 21 -3.97 5.77 -17.40
N LEU A 22 -4.17 5.66 -16.09
CA LEU A 22 -3.28 4.89 -15.23
C LEU A 22 -3.70 3.43 -15.30
N TRP A 23 -2.78 2.56 -15.69
CA TRP A 23 -3.03 1.14 -15.95
C TRP A 23 -2.11 0.25 -15.14
N TYR A 24 -2.68 -0.75 -14.45
CA TYR A 24 -1.92 -1.80 -13.78
C TYR A 24 -1.56 -2.93 -14.75
N SER A 25 -0.31 -3.40 -14.69
CA SER A 25 0.16 -4.50 -15.52
C SER A 25 1.29 -5.29 -14.86
N GLN A 26 1.29 -6.60 -15.07
CA GLN A 26 2.38 -7.52 -14.65
C GLN A 26 3.32 -7.86 -15.82
N ARG A 27 3.44 -7.00 -16.82
CA ARG A 27 4.21 -7.25 -18.05
C ARG A 27 5.72 -7.44 -17.83
N ASP A 28 6.22 -6.94 -16.69
CA ASP A 28 7.62 -6.98 -16.31
C ASP A 28 7.83 -7.87 -15.06
N ASP A 29 7.08 -8.98 -14.97
CA ASP A 29 7.06 -9.99 -13.89
C ASP A 29 6.42 -9.52 -12.58
N TRP A 30 6.46 -8.22 -12.30
CA TRP A 30 5.87 -7.60 -11.13
C TRP A 30 4.69 -6.69 -11.48
N GLY A 31 3.78 -6.50 -10.52
CA GLY A 31 2.58 -5.69 -10.69
C GLY A 31 2.85 -4.21 -10.52
N HIS A 32 2.89 -3.45 -11.63
CA HIS A 32 3.22 -2.02 -11.64
C HIS A 32 2.21 -1.17 -12.39
N LEU A 33 2.33 0.15 -12.21
CA LEU A 33 1.47 1.17 -12.79
C LEU A 33 2.17 1.86 -13.98
N TYR A 34 1.39 2.04 -15.04
CA TYR A 34 1.81 2.64 -16.30
C TYR A 34 0.84 3.74 -16.70
N LEU A 35 1.37 4.85 -17.17
CA LEU A 35 0.59 6.00 -17.61
C LEU A 35 0.50 6.02 -19.14
N TYR A 36 -0.72 6.13 -19.65
CA TYR A 36 -1.01 6.18 -21.08
C TYR A 36 -1.75 7.46 -21.44
N ASP A 37 -1.51 7.95 -22.63
CA ASP A 37 -2.38 8.93 -23.28
C ASP A 37 -3.70 8.26 -23.67
N ALA A 38 -4.83 8.81 -23.24
CA ALA A 38 -6.14 8.18 -23.41
C ALA A 38 -6.68 8.31 -24.86
N GLU A 39 -6.22 9.28 -25.62
CA GLU A 39 -6.65 9.49 -27.01
C GLU A 39 -5.89 8.60 -27.98
N THR A 40 -4.58 8.53 -27.81
CA THR A 40 -3.70 7.82 -28.75
C THR A 40 -3.36 6.40 -28.32
N GLY A 41 -3.55 6.05 -27.05
CA GLY A 41 -3.12 4.79 -26.45
C GLY A 41 -1.60 4.66 -26.30
N VAL A 42 -0.85 5.74 -26.48
CA VAL A 42 0.60 5.74 -26.38
C VAL A 42 1.02 5.69 -24.90
N LEU A 43 1.97 4.79 -24.57
CA LEU A 43 2.59 4.74 -23.25
C LEU A 43 3.40 6.02 -23.01
N LYS A 44 3.06 6.77 -21.97
CA LYS A 44 3.78 7.97 -21.53
C LYS A 44 4.94 7.63 -20.60
N GLY A 45 4.74 6.65 -19.70
CA GLY A 45 5.78 6.25 -18.77
C GLY A 45 5.36 5.15 -17.80
N ARG A 46 6.34 4.64 -17.08
CA ARG A 46 6.15 3.76 -15.93
C ARG A 46 6.13 4.62 -14.67
N VAL A 47 5.08 4.46 -13.85
CA VAL A 47 4.91 5.23 -12.59
C VAL A 47 5.61 4.53 -11.42
N THR A 48 5.58 3.18 -11.40
CA THR A 48 6.25 2.37 -10.37
C THR A 48 7.09 1.28 -11.01
N GLU A 49 8.20 0.89 -10.37
CA GLU A 49 9.11 -0.15 -10.87
C GLU A 49 9.86 -0.86 -9.73
N GLY A 50 10.43 -2.03 -10.01
CA GLY A 50 11.25 -2.81 -9.07
C GLY A 50 10.78 -4.24 -8.88
N GLU A 51 11.45 -5.00 -7.99
CA GLU A 51 11.12 -6.39 -7.65
C GLU A 51 10.11 -6.44 -6.49
N TRP A 52 8.96 -5.80 -6.66
CA TRP A 52 7.86 -5.68 -5.71
C TRP A 52 6.58 -5.34 -6.48
N GLN A 53 5.43 -5.29 -5.81
CA GLN A 53 4.18 -5.04 -6.51
C GLN A 53 3.28 -3.99 -5.85
N VAL A 54 2.52 -3.30 -6.69
CA VAL A 54 1.37 -2.51 -6.28
C VAL A 54 0.21 -3.45 -6.02
N ALA A 55 -0.35 -3.41 -4.80
CA ALA A 55 -1.49 -4.24 -4.41
C ALA A 55 -2.82 -3.52 -4.63
N GLU A 56 -2.90 -2.21 -4.34
CA GLU A 56 -4.14 -1.46 -4.36
C GLU A 56 -3.91 0.04 -4.60
N ILE A 57 -4.67 0.65 -5.50
CA ILE A 57 -4.69 2.11 -5.69
C ILE A 57 -5.67 2.71 -4.67
N ILE A 58 -5.17 3.51 -3.75
CA ILE A 58 -5.97 4.16 -2.72
C ILE A 58 -6.55 5.48 -3.21
N ARG A 59 -5.71 6.34 -3.80
CA ARG A 59 -6.09 7.69 -4.15
C ARG A 59 -5.18 8.26 -5.24
N ILE A 60 -5.76 9.12 -6.09
CA ILE A 60 -5.01 9.96 -7.03
C ILE A 60 -5.41 11.42 -6.79
N ASP A 61 -4.44 12.30 -6.80
CA ASP A 61 -4.60 13.74 -6.88
C ASP A 61 -4.11 14.21 -8.24
N GLU A 62 -5.05 14.47 -9.14
CA GLU A 62 -4.73 14.89 -10.51
C GLU A 62 -4.11 16.29 -10.57
N GLY A 63 -4.47 17.17 -9.61
CA GLY A 63 -3.94 18.55 -9.54
C GLY A 63 -2.49 18.56 -9.08
N GLU A 64 -2.13 17.80 -8.07
CA GLU A 64 -0.76 17.66 -7.57
C GLU A 64 0.04 16.60 -8.34
N ARG A 65 -0.59 15.85 -9.22
CA ARG A 65 0.03 14.74 -9.98
C ARG A 65 0.65 13.68 -9.06
N LYS A 66 -0.07 13.32 -7.97
CA LYS A 66 0.37 12.34 -6.96
C LYS A 66 -0.61 11.20 -6.82
N LEU A 67 -0.07 10.03 -6.52
CA LEU A 67 -0.79 8.78 -6.30
C LEU A 67 -0.43 8.20 -4.95
N TRP A 68 -1.44 7.75 -4.18
CA TRP A 68 -1.28 6.93 -2.97
C TRP A 68 -1.74 5.51 -3.26
N PHE A 69 -0.93 4.55 -2.88
CA PHE A 69 -1.21 3.14 -3.11
C PHE A 69 -0.65 2.24 -2.01
N ILE A 70 -1.20 1.06 -1.90
CA ILE A 70 -0.63 -0.02 -1.09
C ILE A 70 0.29 -0.85 -1.98
N GLY A 71 1.51 -1.08 -1.48
CA GLY A 71 2.48 -1.99 -2.09
C GLY A 71 2.96 -3.03 -1.08
N ASN A 72 3.53 -4.12 -1.58
CA ASN A 72 4.14 -5.16 -0.77
C ASN A 72 5.37 -5.77 -1.47
N GLY A 73 6.27 -6.35 -0.69
CA GLY A 73 7.50 -6.99 -1.19
C GLY A 73 8.69 -6.04 -1.41
N ARG A 74 8.54 -4.71 -1.18
CA ARG A 74 9.63 -3.74 -1.36
C ARG A 74 10.49 -3.59 -0.10
N GLU A 75 9.85 -3.55 1.06
CA GLU A 75 10.55 -3.37 2.32
C GLU A 75 11.13 -4.71 2.82
N SER A 76 12.18 -4.63 3.64
CA SER A 76 12.79 -5.81 4.24
C SER A 76 11.84 -6.47 5.25
N GLY A 77 11.92 -7.79 5.41
CA GLY A 77 11.09 -8.55 6.34
C GLY A 77 10.09 -9.46 5.63
N ASP A 78 8.84 -9.49 6.09
CA ASP A 78 7.80 -10.31 5.49
C ASP A 78 7.32 -9.66 4.16
N PRO A 79 7.48 -10.33 3.00
CA PRO A 79 7.09 -9.78 1.70
C PRO A 79 5.58 -9.61 1.52
N TYR A 80 4.78 -10.16 2.41
CA TYR A 80 3.32 -10.03 2.39
C TYR A 80 2.82 -8.81 3.18
N PHE A 81 3.66 -8.15 3.96
CA PHE A 81 3.27 -6.92 4.65
C PHE A 81 2.94 -5.82 3.66
N ARG A 82 1.87 -5.12 3.95
CA ARG A 82 1.28 -4.06 3.12
C ARG A 82 1.68 -2.70 3.69
N TYR A 83 2.24 -1.86 2.84
CA TYR A 83 2.71 -0.52 3.20
C TYR A 83 2.02 0.53 2.35
N LEU A 84 1.79 1.71 2.92
CA LEU A 84 1.31 2.86 2.18
C LEU A 84 2.48 3.63 1.57
N TYR A 85 2.36 3.88 0.27
CA TYR A 85 3.31 4.70 -0.49
C TYR A 85 2.61 5.88 -1.14
N ARG A 86 3.38 6.92 -1.41
CA ARG A 86 3.04 8.03 -2.30
C ARG A 86 4.05 8.07 -3.45
N VAL A 87 3.59 8.36 -4.66
CA VAL A 87 4.45 8.49 -5.84
C VAL A 87 3.99 9.62 -6.75
N GLY A 88 4.93 10.34 -7.35
CA GLY A 88 4.65 11.28 -8.43
C GLY A 88 4.31 10.54 -9.73
N LEU A 89 3.29 11.04 -10.46
CA LEU A 89 2.86 10.42 -11.72
C LEU A 89 3.86 10.66 -12.86
N ASP A 90 4.65 11.74 -12.78
CA ASP A 90 5.54 12.18 -13.85
C ASP A 90 7.02 11.91 -13.59
N ASP A 91 7.45 11.97 -12.33
CA ASP A 91 8.84 11.82 -11.91
C ASP A 91 9.14 10.44 -11.29
N GLY A 92 8.10 9.71 -10.87
CA GLY A 92 8.25 8.41 -10.20
C GLY A 92 8.89 8.52 -8.81
N GLU A 93 8.95 9.73 -8.20
CA GLU A 93 9.51 9.91 -6.87
C GLU A 93 8.63 9.19 -5.83
N LEU A 94 9.18 8.13 -5.24
CA LEU A 94 8.47 7.21 -4.37
C LEU A 94 8.80 7.45 -2.90
N GLU A 95 7.78 7.68 -2.09
CA GLU A 95 7.87 7.90 -0.66
C GLU A 95 7.14 6.81 0.12
N LEU A 96 7.75 6.28 1.18
CA LEU A 96 7.13 5.36 2.14
C LEU A 96 6.48 6.17 3.26
N LEU A 97 5.16 6.01 3.46
CA LEU A 97 4.40 6.77 4.47
C LEU A 97 4.13 5.98 5.76
N THR A 98 4.35 4.66 5.75
CA THR A 98 4.17 3.77 6.91
C THR A 98 5.44 2.94 7.13
N PRO A 99 6.44 3.46 7.86
CA PRO A 99 7.78 2.86 7.92
C PRO A 99 7.90 1.66 8.88
N ASP A 100 6.89 1.40 9.71
CA ASP A 100 6.92 0.30 10.68
C ASP A 100 6.87 -1.05 9.97
N SER A 101 7.74 -2.00 10.37
CA SER A 101 7.80 -3.33 9.74
C SER A 101 6.64 -4.21 10.19
N ALA A 102 5.47 -3.95 9.61
CA ALA A 102 4.20 -4.59 9.95
C ALA A 102 3.23 -4.59 8.75
N ASN A 103 2.09 -5.24 8.91
CA ASN A 103 1.00 -5.16 7.95
C ASN A 103 0.08 -3.98 8.32
N HIS A 104 -0.07 -3.02 7.41
CA HIS A 104 -0.79 -1.77 7.62
C HIS A 104 -2.19 -1.78 7.03
N THR A 105 -3.13 -1.15 7.74
CA THR A 105 -4.49 -0.84 7.29
C THR A 105 -4.73 0.66 7.45
N ILE A 106 -5.08 1.33 6.35
CA ILE A 106 -5.11 2.78 6.25
C ILE A 106 -6.54 3.30 6.14
N SER A 107 -6.84 4.37 6.89
CA SER A 107 -8.09 5.11 6.79
C SER A 107 -7.82 6.61 6.74
N PHE A 108 -8.07 7.25 5.59
CA PHE A 108 -7.86 8.69 5.42
C PHE A 108 -9.00 9.51 6.04
N SER A 109 -8.64 10.65 6.61
CA SER A 109 -9.61 11.69 7.00
C SER A 109 -10.32 12.24 5.75
N PRO A 110 -11.54 12.82 5.89
CA PRO A 110 -12.23 13.48 4.77
C PRO A 110 -11.43 14.60 4.12
N SER A 111 -10.64 15.36 4.90
CA SER A 111 -9.74 16.40 4.41
C SER A 111 -8.49 15.86 3.74
N ARG A 112 -8.20 14.57 3.97
CA ARG A 112 -6.98 13.87 3.50
C ARG A 112 -5.66 14.45 4.02
N ALA A 113 -5.72 15.38 4.97
CA ALA A 113 -4.55 15.94 5.65
C ALA A 113 -3.96 14.98 6.70
N TYR A 114 -4.75 13.97 7.10
CA TYR A 114 -4.37 12.98 8.10
C TYR A 114 -4.88 11.60 7.71
N PHE A 115 -4.27 10.57 8.27
CA PHE A 115 -4.81 9.20 8.20
C PHE A 115 -4.56 8.43 9.49
N LEU A 116 -5.44 7.48 9.78
CA LEU A 116 -5.22 6.45 10.78
C LEU A 116 -4.45 5.32 10.12
N ASP A 117 -3.40 4.89 10.77
CA ASP A 117 -2.59 3.74 10.42
C ASP A 117 -2.73 2.70 11.53
N SER A 118 -3.41 1.59 11.24
CA SER A 118 -3.51 0.45 12.14
C SER A 118 -2.59 -0.64 11.64
N TYR A 119 -1.59 -1.00 12.43
CA TYR A 119 -0.61 -1.98 12.01
C TYR A 119 -0.38 -3.06 13.08
N SER A 120 -0.02 -4.25 12.61
CA SER A 120 0.27 -5.43 13.44
C SER A 120 1.15 -6.43 12.70
N THR A 121 1.75 -7.33 13.48
CA THR A 121 2.38 -8.55 12.95
C THR A 121 1.67 -9.79 13.51
N PRO A 122 1.99 -11.01 13.08
CA PRO A 122 1.46 -12.21 13.72
C PRO A 122 1.81 -12.34 15.21
N VAL A 123 2.82 -11.62 15.69
CA VAL A 123 3.31 -11.69 17.08
C VAL A 123 3.16 -10.36 17.85
N ASP A 124 2.89 -9.26 17.17
CA ASP A 124 2.67 -7.96 17.78
C ASP A 124 1.21 -7.55 17.64
N PRO A 125 0.51 -7.27 18.76
CA PRO A 125 -0.88 -6.84 18.75
C PRO A 125 -1.08 -5.54 17.95
N PRO A 126 -2.30 -5.29 17.42
CA PRO A 126 -2.59 -4.08 16.69
C PRO A 126 -2.33 -2.81 17.49
N VAL A 127 -1.63 -1.87 16.84
CA VAL A 127 -1.47 -0.50 17.27
C VAL A 127 -2.12 0.40 16.23
N THR A 128 -2.82 1.45 16.66
CA THR A 128 -3.40 2.46 15.77
C THR A 128 -2.80 3.82 16.10
N VAL A 129 -2.21 4.46 15.13
CA VAL A 129 -1.62 5.80 15.24
C VAL A 129 -2.32 6.77 14.28
N LEU A 130 -2.30 8.04 14.63
CA LEU A 130 -2.65 9.14 13.73
C LEU A 130 -1.37 9.65 13.07
N ARG A 131 -1.36 9.69 11.73
CA ARG A 131 -0.28 10.29 10.94
C ARG A 131 -0.79 11.50 10.17
N ASP A 132 0.12 12.43 9.87
CA ASP A 132 -0.14 13.50 8.91
C ASP A 132 -0.07 12.99 7.46
N GLY A 133 -0.33 13.88 6.49
CA GLY A 133 -0.32 13.54 5.05
C GLY A 133 1.05 13.11 4.51
N ASP A 134 2.13 13.39 5.24
CA ASP A 134 3.51 13.05 4.89
C ASP A 134 4.01 11.80 5.64
N GLY A 135 3.12 11.15 6.42
CA GLY A 135 3.41 9.90 7.13
C GLY A 135 4.04 10.08 8.51
N ALA A 136 4.28 11.33 8.96
CA ALA A 136 4.81 11.56 10.30
C ALA A 136 3.76 11.19 11.36
N GLU A 137 4.17 10.40 12.36
CA GLU A 137 3.30 10.05 13.47
C GLU A 137 3.04 11.28 14.35
N ILE A 138 1.76 11.57 14.60
CA ILE A 138 1.32 12.66 15.48
C ILE A 138 1.07 12.14 16.89
N MET A 139 0.37 11.01 16.99
CA MET A 139 0.04 10.40 18.27
C MET A 139 -0.42 8.95 18.12
N THR A 140 -0.21 8.16 19.14
CA THR A 140 -0.85 6.85 19.29
C THR A 140 -2.31 7.05 19.72
N VAL A 141 -3.24 6.44 18.99
CA VAL A 141 -4.68 6.50 19.25
C VAL A 141 -5.12 5.32 20.12
N GLN A 142 -4.57 4.13 19.84
CA GLN A 142 -4.92 2.90 20.55
C GLN A 142 -3.79 1.89 20.46
N GLU A 143 -3.54 1.22 21.60
CA GLU A 143 -2.73 0.01 21.69
C GLU A 143 -3.61 -1.14 22.20
N THR A 144 -3.48 -2.31 21.61
CA THR A 144 -4.27 -3.49 22.00
C THR A 144 -3.61 -4.20 23.16
N ASP A 145 -4.26 -4.24 24.33
CA ASP A 145 -3.83 -5.02 25.48
C ASP A 145 -4.31 -6.48 25.34
N ILE A 146 -3.36 -7.42 25.25
CA ILE A 146 -3.62 -8.87 25.18
C ILE A 146 -3.29 -9.59 26.48
N SER A 147 -3.07 -8.86 27.60
CA SER A 147 -2.65 -9.44 28.89
C SER A 147 -3.62 -10.52 29.38
N ALA A 148 -4.93 -10.27 29.26
CA ALA A 148 -5.96 -11.25 29.65
C ALA A 148 -5.94 -12.50 28.76
N LEU A 149 -5.64 -12.34 27.46
CA LEU A 149 -5.51 -13.46 26.54
C LEU A 149 -4.30 -14.33 26.89
N LEU A 150 -3.15 -13.71 27.14
CA LEU A 150 -1.94 -14.42 27.58
C LEU A 150 -2.15 -15.13 28.93
N ALA A 151 -2.84 -14.49 29.88
CA ALA A 151 -3.18 -15.07 31.17
C ALA A 151 -4.11 -16.30 31.06
N SER A 152 -4.86 -16.45 29.98
CA SER A 152 -5.69 -17.62 29.70
C SER A 152 -4.90 -18.85 29.23
N GLY A 153 -3.59 -18.72 29.01
CA GLY A 153 -2.72 -19.78 28.50
C GLY A 153 -2.55 -19.75 26.96
N TRP A 154 -3.14 -18.75 26.28
CA TRP A 154 -2.88 -18.56 24.85
C TRP A 154 -1.44 -18.16 24.62
N GLN A 155 -0.84 -18.65 23.53
CA GLN A 155 0.54 -18.34 23.16
C GLN A 155 0.59 -17.70 21.78
N LEU A 156 1.54 -16.79 21.61
CA LEU A 156 1.83 -16.19 20.32
C LEU A 156 2.25 -17.26 19.28
N PRO A 157 1.91 -17.08 18.00
CA PRO A 157 2.38 -17.96 16.94
C PRO A 157 3.91 -17.99 16.87
N ILE A 158 4.46 -19.15 16.56
CA ILE A 158 5.90 -19.33 16.36
C ILE A 158 6.15 -19.44 14.85
N PRO A 159 6.94 -18.55 14.25
CA PRO A 159 7.28 -18.66 12.85
C PRO A 159 8.10 -19.93 12.59
N PHE A 160 7.82 -20.59 11.47
CA PHE A 160 8.59 -21.73 11.02
C PHE A 160 8.82 -21.68 9.51
N SER A 161 9.88 -22.33 9.04
CA SER A 161 10.18 -22.49 7.63
C SER A 161 10.24 -23.94 7.25
N VAL A 162 9.67 -24.28 6.08
CA VAL A 162 9.78 -25.62 5.48
C VAL A 162 10.29 -25.50 4.06
N LYS A 163 11.16 -26.42 3.67
CA LYS A 163 11.59 -26.51 2.28
C LYS A 163 10.46 -27.11 1.44
N ALA A 164 10.08 -26.43 0.37
CA ALA A 164 9.15 -26.95 -0.62
C ALA A 164 9.74 -28.16 -1.37
N ARG A 165 8.93 -28.87 -2.13
CA ARG A 165 9.34 -30.05 -2.89
C ARG A 165 10.14 -29.72 -4.14
N ASP A 166 9.95 -28.56 -4.66
CA ASP A 166 10.50 -28.01 -5.90
C ASP A 166 11.68 -27.05 -5.67
#